data_4f63f57f33911c9798fdd7b8cffc2eb2
#
_entry.id   4f63f57f33911c9798fdd7b8cffc2eb2
#
_cell.length_a   1.000
_cell.length_b   1.000
_cell.length_c   1.000
_cell.angle_alpha   90.00
_cell.angle_beta   90.00
_cell.angle_gamma   90.00
#
_symmetry.space_group_name_H-M   'P 1'
#
loop_
_entity.id
_entity.type
_entity.pdbx_description
1 polymer ?
#
loop_
_entity_poly.entity_id
_entity_poly.type
_entity_poly.pdbx_seq_one_letter_code
_entity_poly.pdbx_strand_id
1 'polypeptide(L)' 'INNMKLRVNEAIARSEANGKKVLKKDIAARLFEGASESAQQVNMTNLCNGTTKRIVPEWVVIICEMCGCSADYLFGMED' A
#
# COMPACT_ATOMS: atom_id res chain seq x y z
N ILE A 1 -0.56 20.88 2.69
CA ILE A 1 -0.35 20.66 1.39
C ILE A 1 -1.05 19.46 0.76
N ASN A 2 -0.36 18.65 0.05
CA ASN A 2 -0.97 17.65 -0.82
C ASN A 2 -0.96 16.27 -0.23
N ASN A 3 -1.90 15.47 -0.65
CA ASN A 3 -1.95 14.08 -0.31
C ASN A 3 -0.84 13.36 -1.05
N MET A 4 -0.28 12.36 -0.41
CA MET A 4 0.79 11.58 -1.00
C MET A 4 0.25 10.30 -1.59
N LYS A 5 0.61 10.02 -2.83
CA LYS A 5 0.22 8.79 -3.49
C LYS A 5 1.38 7.79 -3.41
N LEU A 6 1.16 6.70 -2.71
CA LEU A 6 2.14 5.62 -2.66
C LEU A 6 2.00 4.73 -3.89
N ARG A 7 3.12 4.16 -4.32
CA ARG A 7 3.14 3.26 -5.47
C ARG A 7 2.70 1.84 -5.09
N VAL A 8 1.54 1.73 -4.45
CA VAL A 8 1.07 0.42 -3.98
C VAL A 8 0.75 -0.51 -5.15
N ASN A 9 0.03 0.00 -6.16
CA ASN A 9 -0.32 -0.83 -7.31
C ASN A 9 0.92 -1.30 -8.05
N GLU A 10 1.89 -0.41 -8.21
CA GLU A 10 3.15 -0.74 -8.87
C GLU A 10 3.96 -1.75 -8.06
N ALA A 11 3.97 -1.61 -6.73
CA ALA A 11 4.66 -2.55 -5.87
C ALA A 11 4.04 -3.95 -5.94
N ILE A 12 2.72 -4.03 -5.99
CA ILE A 12 2.02 -5.30 -6.13
C ILE A 12 2.37 -5.95 -7.47
N ALA A 13 2.33 -5.17 -8.55
CA ALA A 13 2.64 -5.68 -9.89
C ALA A 13 4.09 -6.17 -9.97
N ARG A 14 5.02 -5.42 -9.39
CA ARG A 14 6.43 -5.79 -9.37
C ARG A 14 6.64 -7.07 -8.56
N SER A 15 5.97 -7.20 -7.42
CA SER A 15 6.07 -8.40 -6.60
C SER A 15 5.58 -9.63 -7.35
N GLU A 16 4.45 -9.48 -8.06
CA GLU A 16 3.89 -10.58 -8.85
C GLU A 16 4.83 -10.98 -9.99
N ALA A 17 5.44 -9.99 -10.65
CA ALA A 17 6.40 -10.25 -11.70
C ALA A 17 7.63 -11.00 -11.18
N ASN A 18 7.97 -10.83 -9.91
CA ASN A 18 9.08 -11.52 -9.26
C ASN A 18 8.67 -12.85 -8.62
N GLY A 19 7.46 -13.31 -8.89
CA GLY A 19 7.00 -14.62 -8.44
C GLY A 19 6.24 -14.62 -7.12
N LYS A 20 5.99 -13.47 -6.53
CA LYS A 20 5.26 -13.38 -5.27
C LYS A 20 3.97 -12.61 -5.48
N LYS A 21 2.86 -13.34 -5.53
CA LYS A 21 1.55 -12.71 -5.70
C LYS A 21 1.06 -12.12 -4.38
N VAL A 22 0.74 -10.84 -4.41
CA VAL A 22 0.21 -10.12 -3.25
C VAL A 22 -1.13 -9.54 -3.64
N LEU A 23 -2.13 -9.75 -2.79
CA LEU A 23 -3.48 -9.24 -3.05
C LEU A 23 -3.70 -7.96 -2.26
N LYS A 24 -4.31 -6.99 -2.93
CA LYS A 24 -4.60 -5.69 -2.32
C LYS A 24 -5.47 -5.85 -1.06
N LYS A 25 -6.43 -6.79 -1.09
CA LYS A 25 -7.29 -7.03 0.06
C LYS A 25 -6.52 -7.55 1.27
N ASP A 26 -5.46 -8.31 1.04
CA ASP A 26 -4.65 -8.83 2.13
C ASP A 26 -3.84 -7.71 2.77
N ILE A 27 -3.35 -6.78 1.96
CA ILE A 27 -2.66 -5.60 2.47
C ILE A 27 -3.64 -4.78 3.30
N ALA A 28 -4.84 -4.54 2.76
CA ALA A 28 -5.85 -3.75 3.45
C ALA A 28 -6.23 -4.37 4.80
N ALA A 29 -6.34 -5.70 4.86
CA ALA A 29 -6.67 -6.39 6.10
C ALA A 29 -5.62 -6.18 7.17
N ARG A 30 -4.36 -6.07 6.78
CA ARG A 30 -3.27 -5.83 7.73
C ARG A 30 -3.16 -4.37 8.12
N LEU A 31 -3.32 -3.46 7.16
CA LEU A 31 -3.20 -2.03 7.44
C LEU A 31 -4.36 -1.51 8.29
N PHE A 32 -5.54 -2.00 8.04
CA PHE A 32 -6.76 -1.53 8.68
C PHE A 32 -7.40 -2.61 9.52
N GLU A 33 -6.58 -3.31 10.28
CA GLU A 33 -7.04 -4.37 11.15
C GLU A 33 -8.07 -3.84 12.14
N GLY A 34 -9.15 -4.59 12.30
CA GLY A 34 -10.25 -4.17 13.17
C GLY A 34 -11.35 -3.39 12.47
N ALA A 35 -11.10 -2.89 11.25
CA ALA A 35 -12.13 -2.21 10.48
C ALA A 35 -12.96 -3.24 9.71
N SER A 36 -14.19 -2.85 9.34
CA SER A 36 -15.04 -3.71 8.54
C SER A 36 -14.40 -3.90 7.15
N GLU A 37 -14.80 -4.96 6.46
CA GLU A 37 -14.30 -5.22 5.12
C GLU A 37 -14.56 -4.05 4.17
N SER A 38 -15.76 -3.46 4.27
CA SER A 38 -16.11 -2.30 3.44
C SER A 38 -15.20 -1.10 3.74
N ALA A 39 -14.93 -0.86 5.02
CA ALA A 39 -14.06 0.25 5.42
C ALA A 39 -12.62 0.00 4.96
N GLN A 40 -12.15 -1.24 5.06
CA GLN A 40 -10.82 -1.60 4.58
C GLN A 40 -10.68 -1.32 3.09
N GLN A 41 -11.70 -1.68 2.32
CA GLN A 41 -11.68 -1.47 0.88
C GLN A 41 -11.66 0.01 0.52
N VAL A 42 -12.49 0.81 1.16
CA VAL A 42 -12.54 2.25 0.92
C VAL A 42 -11.20 2.91 1.29
N ASN A 43 -10.67 2.57 2.46
CA ASN A 43 -9.43 3.15 2.92
C ASN A 43 -8.26 2.76 2.01
N MET A 44 -8.24 1.52 1.54
CA MET A 44 -7.19 1.06 0.63
C MET A 44 -7.29 1.78 -0.72
N THR A 45 -8.50 1.98 -1.23
CA THR A 45 -8.71 2.70 -2.47
C THR A 45 -8.18 4.13 -2.34
N ASN A 46 -8.49 4.80 -1.22
CA ASN A 46 -8.00 6.15 -0.99
C ASN A 46 -6.49 6.20 -0.93
N LEU A 47 -5.88 5.22 -0.28
CA LEU A 47 -4.42 5.14 -0.18
C LEU A 47 -3.79 5.01 -1.56
N CYS A 48 -4.33 4.12 -2.40
CA CYS A 48 -3.80 3.89 -3.73
C CYS A 48 -4.01 5.08 -4.66
N ASN A 49 -5.07 5.84 -4.45
CA ASN A 49 -5.39 7.01 -5.29
C ASN A 49 -4.71 8.29 -4.82
N GLY A 50 -4.07 8.26 -3.67
CA GLY A 50 -3.42 9.45 -3.14
C GLY A 50 -4.38 10.43 -2.48
N THR A 51 -5.58 9.98 -2.11
CA THR A 51 -6.55 10.84 -1.43
C THR A 51 -6.49 10.74 0.09
N THR A 52 -5.66 9.86 0.61
CA THR A 52 -5.43 9.75 2.05
C THR A 52 -4.62 10.95 2.52
N LYS A 53 -5.13 11.67 3.49
CA LYS A 53 -4.48 12.89 3.98
C LYS A 53 -3.22 12.61 4.78
N ARG A 54 -3.11 11.42 5.34
CA ARG A 54 -2.06 11.10 6.28
C ARG A 54 -1.61 9.67 6.10
N ILE A 55 -0.31 9.48 5.99
CA ILE A 55 0.29 8.14 5.84
C ILE A 55 0.85 7.73 7.20
N VAL A 56 0.38 6.60 7.71
CA VAL A 56 0.90 6.03 8.96
C VAL A 56 2.18 5.26 8.62
N PRO A 57 3.27 5.52 9.35
CA PRO A 57 4.55 4.85 9.05
C PRO A 57 4.46 3.32 9.04
N GLU A 58 3.64 2.74 9.91
CA GLU A 58 3.48 1.28 9.95
C GLU A 58 2.93 0.73 8.64
N TRP A 59 2.08 1.50 7.96
CA TRP A 59 1.54 1.06 6.67
C TRP A 59 2.67 0.85 5.65
N VAL A 60 3.63 1.77 5.65
CA VAL A 60 4.76 1.69 4.73
C VAL A 60 5.57 0.43 5.02
N VAL A 61 5.84 0.16 6.30
CA VAL A 61 6.60 -1.03 6.70
C VAL A 61 5.89 -2.30 6.25
N ILE A 62 4.59 -2.39 6.50
CA ILE A 62 3.80 -3.58 6.15
C ILE A 62 3.80 -3.79 4.64
N ILE A 63 3.57 -2.74 3.87
CA ILE A 63 3.55 -2.85 2.41
C ILE A 63 4.91 -3.28 1.88
N CYS A 64 5.98 -2.71 2.42
CA CYS A 64 7.34 -3.08 2.02
C CYS A 64 7.62 -4.56 2.30
N GLU A 65 7.20 -5.05 3.46
CA GLU A 65 7.40 -6.44 3.81
C GLU A 65 6.60 -7.37 2.91
N MET A 66 5.35 -7.02 2.65
CA MET A 66 4.49 -7.87 1.84
C MET A 66 4.90 -7.89 0.38
N CYS A 67 5.30 -6.75 -0.15
CA CYS A 67 5.66 -6.62 -1.57
C CYS A 67 7.15 -6.79 -1.85
N GLY A 68 7.97 -6.79 -0.82
CA GLY A 68 9.41 -6.95 -1.00
C GLY A 68 10.05 -5.74 -1.67
N CYS A 69 9.58 -4.54 -1.35
CA CYS A 69 10.13 -3.31 -1.91
C CYS A 69 10.63 -2.39 -0.79
N SER A 70 11.33 -1.34 -1.18
CA SER A 70 11.81 -0.33 -0.24
C SER A 70 10.78 0.77 -0.03
N ALA A 71 10.92 1.51 1.08
CA ALA A 71 10.08 2.67 1.32
C ALA A 71 10.32 3.74 0.25
N ASP A 72 11.57 3.89 -0.19
CA ASP A 72 11.89 4.85 -1.25
C ASP A 72 11.14 4.56 -2.53
N TYR A 73 11.01 3.28 -2.87
CA TYR A 73 10.23 2.89 -4.04
C TYR A 73 8.77 3.28 -3.90
N LEU A 74 8.19 3.03 -2.72
CA LEU A 74 6.78 3.38 -2.47
C LEU A 74 6.54 4.88 -2.57
N PHE A 75 7.49 5.68 -2.11
CA PHE A 75 7.36 7.13 -2.18
C PHE A 75 7.75 7.71 -3.54
N GLY A 76 8.16 6.87 -4.48
CA GLY A 76 8.52 7.32 -5.80
C GLY A 76 9.91 7.95 -5.88
N MET A 77 10.77 7.66 -4.92
CA MET A 77 12.12 8.24 -4.85
C MET A 77 13.18 7.36 -5.52
N GLU A 78 12.80 6.12 -5.88
CA GLU A 78 13.67 5.24 -6.67
C GLU A 78 12.83 4.38 -7.60
N ASP A 79 13.46 3.85 -8.64
CA ASP A 79 12.76 3.02 -9.64
C ASP A 79 12.68 1.54 -9.26
#